data_5de3f0f037e6bfbd46948482cd3a6101
#
_entry.id   5de3f0f037e6bfbd46948482cd3a6101
#
_cell.length_a   1.000
_cell.length_b   1.000
_cell.length_c   1.000
_cell.angle_alpha   90.00
_cell.angle_beta   90.00
_cell.angle_gamma   90.00
#
_symmetry.space_group_name_H-M   'P 1'
#
loop_
_entity.id
_entity.type
_entity.pdbx_description
1 polymer ?
#
loop_
_entity_poly.entity_id
_entity_poly.type
_entity_poly.pdbx_seq_one_letter_code
_entity_poly.pdbx_strand_id
1 'polypeptide(L)'
;MKKYPEKRKYDVIVCGAGPGGVGAAVGAAKTGRKVLLVDRNSGPGGVAVYCGCPVFSGLDASKPATQGGVVSEFVDAMRNHASFIGTHALSSSEFDIGLTMNRMLCRAGAERLFYATVTGADTENGRIRSITVFSCGQLLT
;
A
#
# COMPACT_ATOMS: atom_id res chain seq x y z
N MET A 1 27.07 8.55 -10.56
CA MET A 1 25.77 8.73 -9.90
C MET A 1 24.70 8.89 -10.95
N LYS A 2 23.72 7.98 -11.05
CA LYS A 2 22.57 8.19 -11.95
C LYS A 2 21.77 9.37 -11.39
N LYS A 3 21.67 10.47 -12.15
CA LYS A 3 20.67 11.49 -11.88
C LYS A 3 19.30 10.81 -11.92
N TYR A 4 18.55 10.85 -10.85
CA TYR A 4 17.13 10.48 -10.90
C TYR A 4 16.46 11.42 -11.91
N PRO A 5 15.71 10.87 -12.88
CA PRO A 5 15.15 11.68 -13.94
C PRO A 5 13.96 12.48 -13.41
N GLU A 6 13.82 13.64 -13.98
CA GLU A 6 12.61 14.46 -14.18
C GLU A 6 11.44 14.29 -13.19
N LYS A 7 10.90 15.41 -12.74
CA LYS A 7 9.65 15.51 -11.97
C LYS A 7 8.58 14.62 -12.59
N ARG A 8 8.27 13.51 -11.92
CA ARG A 8 7.18 12.64 -12.34
C ARG A 8 5.85 13.22 -11.84
N LYS A 9 4.83 13.16 -12.68
CA LYS A 9 3.49 13.61 -12.32
C LYS A 9 2.60 12.40 -12.01
N TYR A 10 1.84 12.51 -10.95
CA TYR A 10 0.86 11.52 -10.51
C TYR A 10 -0.48 12.22 -10.22
N ASP A 11 -1.58 11.51 -10.42
CA ASP A 11 -2.90 11.99 -10.02
C ASP A 11 -3.11 11.84 -8.52
N VAL A 12 -2.54 10.75 -7.96
CA VAL A 12 -2.63 10.42 -6.53
C VAL A 12 -1.28 9.95 -6.03
N ILE A 13 -0.84 10.49 -4.88
CA ILE A 13 0.32 9.98 -4.15
C ILE A 13 -0.17 9.51 -2.78
N VAL A 14 0.10 8.25 -2.47
CA VAL A 14 -0.25 7.64 -1.19
C VAL A 14 1.00 7.54 -0.34
N CYS A 15 0.99 8.16 0.84
CA CYS A 15 2.12 8.15 1.76
C CYS A 15 1.87 7.12 2.87
N GLY A 16 2.61 6.03 2.82
CA GLY A 16 2.51 4.88 3.71
C GLY A 16 1.88 3.66 3.04
N ALA A 17 2.61 2.52 3.06
CA ALA A 17 2.19 1.25 2.47
C ALA A 17 1.65 0.25 3.51
N GLY A 18 1.08 0.74 4.61
CA GLY A 18 0.27 -0.10 5.50
C GLY A 18 -1.01 -0.58 4.81
N PRO A 19 -1.82 -1.44 5.46
CA PRO A 19 -3.05 -1.98 4.85
C PRO A 19 -3.98 -0.92 4.27
N GLY A 20 -4.18 0.19 4.98
CA GLY A 20 -4.99 1.31 4.50
C GLY A 20 -4.41 2.00 3.27
N GLY A 21 -3.09 2.23 3.25
CA GLY A 21 -2.40 2.82 2.10
C GLY A 21 -2.42 1.92 0.86
N VAL A 22 -2.23 0.62 1.05
CA VAL A 22 -2.38 -0.36 -0.04
C VAL A 22 -3.80 -0.32 -0.60
N GLY A 23 -4.82 -0.33 0.28
CA GLY A 23 -6.21 -0.23 -0.12
C GLY A 23 -6.50 1.05 -0.92
N ALA A 24 -6.00 2.20 -0.45
CA ALA A 24 -6.15 3.49 -1.12
C ALA A 24 -5.46 3.50 -2.49
N ALA A 25 -4.22 3.00 -2.58
CA ALA A 25 -3.45 2.97 -3.83
C ALA A 25 -4.10 2.06 -4.88
N VAL A 26 -4.50 0.84 -4.47
CA VAL A 26 -5.19 -0.11 -5.37
C VAL A 26 -6.54 0.47 -5.82
N GLY A 27 -7.33 1.02 -4.89
CA GLY A 27 -8.61 1.62 -5.21
C GLY A 27 -8.48 2.78 -6.20
N ALA A 28 -7.56 3.71 -5.96
CA ALA A 28 -7.32 4.82 -6.87
C ALA A 28 -6.82 4.35 -8.25
N ALA A 29 -5.88 3.42 -8.30
CA ALA A 29 -5.35 2.90 -9.57
C ALA A 29 -6.44 2.22 -10.42
N LYS A 30 -7.37 1.52 -9.80
CA LYS A 30 -8.51 0.89 -10.48
C LYS A 30 -9.48 1.89 -11.12
N THR A 31 -9.47 3.14 -10.72
CA THR A 31 -10.22 4.21 -11.41
C THR A 31 -9.47 4.80 -12.60
N GLY A 32 -8.36 4.20 -13.02
CA GLY A 32 -7.53 4.68 -14.12
C GLY A 32 -6.59 5.84 -13.75
N ARG A 33 -6.42 6.13 -12.47
CA ARG A 33 -5.51 7.19 -12.00
C ARG A 33 -4.07 6.69 -11.97
N LYS A 34 -3.14 7.57 -12.33
CA LYS A 34 -1.71 7.33 -12.16
C LYS A 34 -1.34 7.51 -10.69
N VAL A 35 -0.99 6.40 -10.03
CA VAL A 35 -0.79 6.35 -8.57
C VAL A 35 0.66 6.04 -8.24
N LEU A 36 1.22 6.78 -7.26
CA LEU A 36 2.47 6.45 -6.59
C LEU A 36 2.18 6.12 -5.11
N LEU A 37 2.68 4.98 -4.65
CA LEU A 37 2.72 4.61 -3.25
C LEU A 37 4.14 4.77 -2.71
N VAL A 38 4.31 5.54 -1.65
CA VAL A 38 5.63 5.82 -1.02
C VAL A 38 5.65 5.22 0.37
N ASP A 39 6.70 4.48 0.73
CA ASP A 39 6.90 3.99 2.10
C ASP A 39 8.37 3.91 2.47
N ARG A 40 8.67 4.10 3.77
CA ARG A 40 10.02 3.99 4.33
C ARG A 40 10.54 2.55 4.40
N ASN A 41 9.65 1.58 4.49
CA ASN A 41 9.99 0.16 4.57
C ASN A 41 10.36 -0.41 3.19
N SER A 42 10.80 -1.65 3.16
CA SER A 42 11.20 -2.37 1.94
C SER A 42 10.03 -2.88 1.09
N GLY A 43 8.80 -2.77 1.60
CA GLY A 43 7.62 -3.28 0.93
C GLY A 43 6.31 -2.90 1.63
N PRO A 44 5.16 -3.36 1.13
CA PRO A 44 3.87 -3.09 1.72
C PRO A 44 3.58 -3.99 2.93
N GLY A 45 2.61 -3.58 3.75
CA GLY A 45 2.08 -4.34 4.87
C GLY A 45 2.12 -3.61 6.21
N GLY A 46 3.00 -2.61 6.36
CA GLY A 46 3.05 -1.78 7.57
C GLY A 46 3.13 -2.61 8.86
N VAL A 47 2.23 -2.36 9.81
CA VAL A 47 2.17 -3.05 11.11
C VAL A 47 2.03 -4.56 10.95
N ALA A 48 1.29 -5.03 9.97
CA ALA A 48 1.05 -6.45 9.75
C ALA A 48 2.31 -7.22 9.32
N VAL A 49 3.28 -6.54 8.69
CA VAL A 49 4.52 -7.16 8.19
C VAL A 49 5.73 -6.80 9.03
N TYR A 50 5.84 -5.54 9.48
CA TYR A 50 7.07 -5.04 10.11
C TYR A 50 7.00 -4.93 11.63
N CYS A 51 5.83 -5.11 12.23
CA CYS A 51 5.65 -5.01 13.68
C CYS A 51 5.13 -6.30 14.34
N GLY A 52 5.13 -7.43 13.61
CA GLY A 52 4.71 -8.73 14.16
C GLY A 52 3.23 -8.79 14.56
N CYS A 53 2.36 -8.04 13.89
CA CYS A 53 0.91 -8.07 14.14
C CYS A 53 0.15 -8.50 12.86
N PRO A 54 0.32 -9.76 12.41
CA PRO A 54 -0.23 -10.25 11.14
C PRO A 54 -1.71 -10.67 11.27
N VAL A 55 -2.50 -9.93 12.04
CA VAL A 55 -3.91 -10.21 12.32
C VAL A 55 -4.78 -9.07 11.84
N PHE A 56 -5.80 -9.40 11.06
CA PHE A 56 -6.83 -8.47 10.59
C PHE A 56 -8.14 -8.80 11.25
N SER A 57 -8.55 -8.01 12.24
CA SER A 57 -9.83 -8.15 12.91
C SER A 57 -10.99 -7.63 12.04
N GLY A 58 -12.18 -8.20 12.24
CA GLY A 58 -13.37 -7.83 11.47
C GLY A 58 -13.44 -8.43 10.06
N LEU A 59 -12.50 -9.31 9.69
CA LEU A 59 -12.52 -10.03 8.42
C LEU A 59 -12.94 -11.48 8.68
N ASP A 60 -14.18 -11.82 8.33
CA ASP A 60 -14.69 -13.19 8.34
C ASP A 60 -14.52 -13.82 6.96
N ALA A 61 -13.49 -14.64 6.84
CA ALA A 61 -13.24 -15.31 5.57
C ALA A 61 -13.99 -16.65 5.41
N SER A 62 -14.74 -17.06 6.42
CA SER A 62 -15.70 -18.19 6.29
C SER A 62 -16.93 -17.78 5.47
N LYS A 63 -17.15 -16.48 5.30
CA LYS A 63 -18.25 -15.90 4.50
C LYS A 63 -17.71 -15.18 3.28
N PRO A 64 -18.50 -15.00 2.21
CA PRO A 64 -18.16 -14.04 1.18
C PRO A 64 -17.84 -12.70 1.82
N ALA A 65 -16.77 -12.05 1.34
CA ALA A 65 -16.32 -10.80 1.92
C ALA A 65 -17.45 -9.76 1.87
N THR A 66 -17.95 -9.39 3.03
CA THR A 66 -19.09 -8.48 3.18
C THR A 66 -18.70 -7.01 3.06
N GLN A 67 -17.38 -6.72 3.17
CA GLN A 67 -16.87 -5.34 3.13
C GLN A 67 -16.79 -4.75 1.72
N GLY A 68 -16.77 -5.57 0.70
CA GLY A 68 -16.64 -5.14 -0.69
C GLY A 68 -15.26 -4.55 -1.07
N GLY A 69 -15.12 -4.18 -2.35
CA GLY A 69 -13.97 -3.45 -2.86
C GLY A 69 -12.61 -4.16 -2.66
N VAL A 70 -11.58 -3.39 -2.38
CA VAL A 70 -10.19 -3.87 -2.24
C VAL A 70 -10.02 -4.83 -1.06
N VAL A 71 -10.80 -4.65 0.01
CA VAL A 71 -10.76 -5.56 1.18
C VAL A 71 -11.21 -6.95 0.79
N SER A 72 -12.30 -7.08 0.03
CA SER A 72 -12.78 -8.38 -0.45
C SER A 72 -11.73 -9.08 -1.30
N GLU A 73 -11.06 -8.35 -2.18
CA GLU A 73 -9.99 -8.91 -3.02
C GLU A 73 -8.80 -9.41 -2.19
N PHE A 74 -8.44 -8.67 -1.14
CA PHE A 74 -7.39 -9.10 -0.21
C PHE A 74 -7.80 -10.39 0.50
N VAL A 75 -9.02 -10.45 1.06
CA VAL A 75 -9.54 -11.63 1.74
C VAL A 75 -9.56 -12.83 0.80
N ASP A 76 -10.07 -12.65 -0.42
CA ASP A 76 -10.13 -13.73 -1.42
C ASP A 76 -8.73 -14.22 -1.82
N ALA A 77 -7.78 -13.31 -2.00
CA ALA A 77 -6.39 -13.65 -2.30
C ALA A 77 -5.69 -14.40 -1.15
N MET A 78 -6.10 -14.14 0.09
CA MET A 78 -5.54 -14.77 1.28
C MET A 78 -6.18 -16.12 1.65
N ARG A 79 -7.32 -16.51 1.04
CA ARG A 79 -8.08 -17.72 1.44
C ARG A 79 -7.24 -18.99 1.53
N ASN A 80 -6.29 -19.17 0.64
CA ASN A 80 -5.43 -20.36 0.61
C ASN A 80 -4.17 -20.27 1.46
N HIS A 81 -3.90 -19.10 2.05
CA HIS A 81 -2.69 -18.81 2.81
C HIS A 81 -2.96 -18.38 4.25
N ALA A 82 -4.21 -18.09 4.58
CA ALA A 82 -4.58 -17.57 5.87
C ALA A 82 -5.04 -18.67 6.82
N SER A 83 -4.65 -18.54 8.07
CA SER A 83 -5.30 -19.21 9.19
C SER A 83 -6.38 -18.31 9.76
N PHE A 84 -7.54 -18.87 10.08
CA PHE A 84 -8.63 -18.08 10.66
C PHE A 84 -8.63 -18.25 12.17
N ILE A 85 -8.63 -17.12 12.87
CA ILE A 85 -8.76 -17.08 14.33
C ILE A 85 -10.24 -16.82 14.63
N GLY A 86 -11.00 -17.91 14.81
CA GLY A 86 -12.45 -17.82 15.00
C GLY A 86 -13.17 -17.29 13.74
N THR A 87 -14.36 -16.72 13.93
CA THR A 87 -15.22 -16.21 12.86
C THR A 87 -14.95 -14.75 12.49
N HIS A 88 -13.98 -14.07 13.13
CA HIS A 88 -13.86 -12.61 13.06
C HIS A 88 -12.47 -12.08 12.74
N ALA A 89 -11.47 -12.93 12.53
CA ALA A 89 -10.13 -12.47 12.22
C ALA A 89 -9.44 -13.37 11.20
N LEU A 90 -8.72 -12.72 10.29
CA LEU A 90 -7.79 -13.35 9.35
C LEU A 90 -6.37 -13.15 9.86
N SER A 91 -5.60 -14.24 9.98
CA SER A 91 -4.18 -14.22 10.27
C SER A 91 -3.42 -14.98 9.20
N SER A 92 -2.19 -14.57 8.92
CA SER A 92 -1.29 -15.28 8.02
C SER A 92 0.15 -14.98 8.37
N SER A 93 1.11 -15.54 7.62
CA SER A 93 2.50 -15.12 7.75
C SER A 93 2.68 -13.70 7.22
N GLU A 94 3.62 -12.97 7.80
CA GLU A 94 4.01 -11.63 7.35
C GLU A 94 4.44 -11.67 5.87
N PHE A 95 5.11 -12.76 5.46
CA PHE A 95 5.54 -12.98 4.08
C PHE A 95 4.35 -13.05 3.12
N ASP A 96 3.34 -13.87 3.41
CA ASP A 96 2.16 -14.04 2.55
C ASP A 96 1.33 -12.75 2.47
N ILE A 97 1.20 -12.04 3.60
CA ILE A 97 0.52 -10.74 3.64
C ILE A 97 1.24 -9.73 2.74
N GLY A 98 2.55 -9.56 2.92
CA GLY A 98 3.36 -8.63 2.14
C GLY A 98 3.35 -8.97 0.64
N LEU A 99 3.51 -10.25 0.31
CA LEU A 99 3.48 -10.73 -1.07
C LEU A 99 2.12 -10.49 -1.73
N THR A 100 1.03 -10.78 -1.02
CA THR A 100 -0.33 -10.57 -1.52
C THR A 100 -0.59 -9.09 -1.79
N MET A 101 -0.28 -8.21 -0.84
CA MET A 101 -0.42 -6.77 -1.00
C MET A 101 0.42 -6.23 -2.16
N ASN A 102 1.66 -6.72 -2.31
CA ASN A 102 2.51 -6.32 -3.44
C ASN A 102 1.93 -6.77 -4.78
N ARG A 103 1.39 -8.00 -4.86
CA ARG A 103 0.72 -8.50 -6.07
C ARG A 103 -0.52 -7.67 -6.42
N MET A 104 -1.32 -7.26 -5.45
CA MET A 104 -2.48 -6.40 -5.66
C MET A 104 -2.07 -5.04 -6.24
N LEU A 105 -1.04 -4.40 -5.68
CA LEU A 105 -0.48 -3.14 -6.20
C LEU A 105 0.03 -3.30 -7.64
N CYS A 106 0.76 -4.39 -7.93
CA CYS A 106 1.24 -4.69 -9.28
C CYS A 106 0.10 -4.83 -10.28
N ARG A 107 -0.92 -5.63 -9.94
CA ARG A 107 -2.08 -5.88 -10.82
C ARG A 107 -2.91 -4.62 -11.07
N ALA A 108 -3.00 -3.74 -10.08
CA ALA A 108 -3.68 -2.45 -10.22
C ALA A 108 -2.86 -1.42 -11.01
N GLY A 109 -1.57 -1.66 -11.26
CA GLY A 109 -0.69 -0.72 -11.96
C GLY A 109 -0.21 0.44 -11.08
N ALA A 110 -0.31 0.35 -9.76
CA ALA A 110 0.22 1.36 -8.86
C ALA A 110 1.76 1.32 -8.83
N GLU A 111 2.41 2.46 -9.11
CA GLU A 111 3.86 2.60 -8.94
C GLU A 111 4.22 2.62 -7.45
N ARG A 112 5.41 2.12 -7.10
CA ARG A 112 5.86 2.00 -5.71
C ARG A 112 7.26 2.57 -5.57
N LEU A 113 7.46 3.35 -4.51
CA LEU A 113 8.76 3.86 -4.09
C LEU A 113 8.98 3.49 -2.62
N PHE A 114 9.75 2.43 -2.41
CA PHE A 114 10.13 1.95 -1.09
C PHE A 114 11.48 2.52 -0.65
N TYR A 115 11.85 2.34 0.64
CA TYR A 115 13.01 2.97 1.26
C TYR A 115 12.99 4.50 1.09
N ALA A 116 11.80 5.08 1.16
CA ALA A 116 11.55 6.47 0.86
C ALA A 116 10.64 7.12 1.91
N THR A 117 11.08 8.22 2.47
CA THR A 117 10.35 8.96 3.50
C THR A 117 9.89 10.30 2.94
N VAL A 118 8.60 10.56 3.01
CA VAL A 118 8.06 11.89 2.67
C VAL A 118 8.45 12.88 3.77
N THR A 119 9.15 13.93 3.40
CA THR A 119 9.69 14.94 4.31
C THR A 119 9.03 16.30 4.18
N GLY A 120 8.26 16.53 3.14
CA GLY A 120 7.57 17.79 2.91
C GLY A 120 6.55 17.72 1.80
N ALA A 121 5.70 18.74 1.75
CA ALA A 121 4.74 18.96 0.67
C ALA A 121 4.62 20.46 0.41
N ASP A 122 4.65 20.84 -0.86
CA ASP A 122 4.38 22.21 -1.29
C ASP A 122 2.93 22.37 -1.67
N THR A 123 2.32 23.43 -1.18
CA THR A 123 0.91 23.74 -1.43
C THR A 123 0.75 25.10 -2.07
N GLU A 124 -0.18 25.20 -3.00
CA GLU A 124 -0.58 26.46 -3.62
C GLU A 124 -2.10 26.48 -3.78
N ASN A 125 -2.73 27.54 -3.33
CA ASN A 125 -4.19 27.73 -3.41
C ASN A 125 -4.99 26.52 -2.85
N GLY A 126 -4.54 25.95 -1.70
CA GLY A 126 -5.17 24.80 -1.05
C GLY A 126 -4.99 23.46 -1.76
N ARG A 127 -4.07 23.38 -2.74
CA ARG A 127 -3.77 22.15 -3.47
C ARG A 127 -2.31 21.78 -3.29
N ILE A 128 -2.04 20.47 -3.10
CA ILE A 128 -0.67 19.93 -3.10
C ILE A 128 -0.13 20.00 -4.53
N ARG A 129 1.04 20.64 -4.70
CA ARG A 129 1.73 20.76 -5.98
C ARG A 129 2.83 19.74 -6.13
N SER A 130 3.56 19.49 -5.05
CA SER A 130 4.61 18.50 -5.01
C SER A 130 4.79 17.93 -3.61
N ILE A 131 5.44 16.79 -3.53
CA ILE A 131 5.98 16.25 -2.29
C ILE A 131 7.50 16.17 -2.40
N THR A 132 8.18 16.32 -1.26
CA THR A 132 9.61 16.06 -1.15
C THR A 132 9.81 14.71 -0.45
N VAL A 133 10.65 13.87 -1.05
CA VAL A 133 10.92 12.51 -0.57
C VAL A 133 12.42 12.36 -0.37
N PHE A 134 12.83 11.87 0.80
CA PHE A 134 14.20 11.42 1.05
C PHE A 134 14.31 9.93 0.75
N SER A 135 15.18 9.55 -0.17
CA SER A 135 15.43 8.16 -0.54
C SER A 135 16.88 7.96 -0.96
N CYS A 136 17.51 6.89 -0.49
CA CYS A 136 18.89 6.52 -0.85
C CYS A 136 19.90 7.67 -0.72
N GLY A 137 19.79 8.47 0.34
CA GLY A 137 20.69 9.60 0.59
C GLY A 137 20.42 10.87 -0.24
N GLN A 138 19.29 10.93 -0.96
CA GLN A 138 18.94 12.05 -1.83
C GLN A 138 17.54 12.57 -1.54
N LEU A 139 17.33 13.87 -1.76
CA LEU A 139 16.00 14.48 -1.80
C LEU A 139 15.48 14.46 -3.24
N LEU A 140 14.25 13.98 -3.40
CA LEU A 140 13.50 13.92 -4.65
C LEU A 140 12.27 14.81 -4.52
N THR A 141 11.92 15.56 -5.56
CA THR A 141 10.71 16.41 -5.58
C THR A 141 9.94 16.19 -6.88
#